data_2c3624e634f6b3b8f0a5b4e5a39f2efb
#
_entry.id   2c3624e634f6b3b8f0a5b4e5a39f2efb
#
_cell.length_a   1.000
_cell.length_b   1.000
_cell.length_c   1.000
_cell.angle_alpha   90.00
_cell.angle_beta   90.00
_cell.angle_gamma   90.00
#
_symmetry.space_group_name_H-M   'P 1'
#
loop_
_entity.id
_entity.type
_entity.pdbx_description
1 polymer ?
#
loop_
_entity_poly.entity_id
_entity_poly.type
_entity_poly.pdbx_seq_one_letter_code
_entity_poly.pdbx_strand_id
1 'polypeptide(L)'
;MAIRRLDCWEWDRFCSFASRYVLGKRADIETLSPDMGYRLSADRAPIHGLYYDSSRDLIEIWLTDTAHRIHRPREIYVDDLAHGLLNFTVIDAEGARQIIVLHEPLMLAAPQVGNSAF
;
A
#
# COMPACT_ATOMS: atom_id res chain seq x y z
N MET A 1 -11.91 1.61 13.22
CA MET A 1 -10.57 1.76 12.63
C MET A 1 -9.60 0.83 13.35
N ALA A 2 -8.94 0.00 12.61
CA ALA A 2 -8.05 -1.01 13.19
C ALA A 2 -6.67 -0.88 12.58
N ILE A 3 -5.78 -0.22 13.32
CA ILE A 3 -4.39 -0.07 12.87
C ILE A 3 -3.57 -1.09 13.65
N ARG A 4 -2.83 -1.90 12.92
CA ARG A 4 -1.96 -2.87 13.56
C ARG A 4 -0.60 -2.92 12.87
N ARG A 5 0.40 -3.24 13.67
CA ARG A 5 1.75 -3.39 13.16
C ARG A 5 1.96 -4.83 12.74
N LEU A 6 2.57 -5.04 11.60
CA LEU A 6 2.90 -6.38 11.13
C LEU A 6 4.27 -6.78 11.66
N ASP A 7 4.40 -8.06 12.03
CA ASP A 7 5.72 -8.61 12.32
C ASP A 7 6.46 -8.79 11.00
N CYS A 8 7.77 -8.69 11.03
CA CYS A 8 8.54 -8.73 9.80
C CYS A 8 8.39 -10.05 9.04
N TRP A 9 8.12 -11.15 9.73
CA TRP A 9 7.92 -12.44 9.07
C TRP A 9 6.58 -12.50 8.32
N GLU A 10 5.68 -11.53 8.56
CA GLU A 10 4.41 -11.44 7.84
C GLU A 10 4.49 -10.61 6.57
N TRP A 11 5.58 -9.87 6.38
CA TRP A 11 5.66 -8.89 5.31
C TRP A 11 5.48 -9.50 3.92
N ASP A 12 6.14 -10.63 3.69
CA ASP A 12 6.04 -11.28 2.39
C ASP A 12 4.61 -11.74 2.12
N ARG A 13 3.99 -12.35 3.11
CA ARG A 13 2.61 -12.80 2.98
C ARG A 13 1.65 -11.63 2.79
N PHE A 14 1.86 -10.56 3.55
CA PHE A 14 1.04 -9.36 3.42
C PHE A 14 1.15 -8.79 2.01
N CYS A 15 2.35 -8.64 1.49
CA CYS A 15 2.55 -8.07 0.16
C CYS A 15 1.92 -8.96 -0.91
N SER A 16 2.06 -10.27 -0.79
CA SER A 16 1.44 -11.18 -1.74
C SER A 16 -0.08 -11.09 -1.72
N PHE A 17 -0.66 -10.99 -0.53
CA PHE A 17 -2.10 -10.85 -0.39
C PHE A 17 -2.55 -9.50 -0.93
N ALA A 18 -1.88 -8.43 -0.53
CA ALA A 18 -2.24 -7.08 -0.92
C ALA A 18 -2.11 -6.86 -2.41
N SER A 19 -1.16 -7.56 -3.04
CA SER A 19 -0.97 -7.43 -4.49
C SER A 19 -2.23 -7.74 -5.27
N ARG A 20 -3.00 -8.73 -4.82
CA ARG A 20 -4.26 -9.05 -5.47
C ARG A 20 -5.34 -8.02 -5.18
N TYR A 21 -5.27 -7.48 -3.98
CA TYR A 21 -6.27 -6.53 -3.52
C TYR A 21 -6.15 -5.19 -4.21
N VAL A 22 -4.92 -4.75 -4.46
CA VAL A 22 -4.67 -3.43 -5.03
C VAL A 22 -4.86 -3.40 -6.53
N LEU A 23 -4.89 -4.56 -7.17
CA LEU A 23 -5.00 -4.61 -8.61
C LEU A 23 -6.28 -3.90 -9.07
N GLY A 24 -6.11 -2.95 -9.97
CA GLY A 24 -7.22 -2.16 -10.48
C GLY A 24 -7.59 -0.97 -9.62
N LYS A 25 -6.90 -0.76 -8.51
CA LYS A 25 -7.14 0.39 -7.66
C LYS A 25 -6.13 1.48 -7.94
N ARG A 26 -6.40 2.67 -7.41
CA ARG A 26 -5.46 3.78 -7.50
C ARG A 26 -4.95 4.09 -6.11
N ALA A 27 -3.77 4.64 -6.05
CA ALA A 27 -3.14 4.92 -4.77
C ALA A 27 -2.44 6.26 -4.78
N ASP A 28 -2.49 6.92 -3.64
CA ASP A 28 -1.61 8.04 -3.35
C ASP A 28 -0.45 7.48 -2.54
N ILE A 29 0.74 7.96 -2.81
CA ILE A 29 1.91 7.64 -1.99
C ILE A 29 2.46 8.94 -1.46
N GLU A 30 2.39 9.09 -0.14
CA GLU A 30 2.88 10.28 0.55
C GLU A 30 4.14 9.91 1.31
N THR A 31 5.16 10.71 1.16
CA THR A 31 6.43 10.47 1.83
C THR A 31 6.70 11.60 2.81
N LEU A 32 6.94 11.23 4.07
CA LEU A 32 7.39 12.17 5.09
C LEU A 32 8.79 11.76 5.50
N SER A 33 9.73 12.63 5.19
CA SER A 33 11.14 12.37 5.48
C SER A 33 11.61 13.33 6.58
N PRO A 34 12.40 12.84 7.54
CA PRO A 34 12.95 13.73 8.55
C PRO A 34 13.77 14.87 7.95
N ASP A 35 14.43 14.60 6.82
CA ASP A 35 15.31 15.61 6.21
C ASP A 35 14.60 16.49 5.21
N MET A 36 13.69 15.93 4.42
CA MET A 36 13.11 16.63 3.27
C MET A 36 11.66 17.02 3.43
N GLY A 37 11.05 16.65 4.54
CA GLY A 37 9.65 16.98 4.80
C GLY A 37 8.69 16.16 4.00
N TYR A 38 7.56 16.74 3.67
CA TYR A 38 6.45 16.05 3.01
C TYR A 38 6.58 16.13 1.49
N ARG A 39 6.24 15.04 0.84
CA ARG A 39 6.21 15.00 -0.62
C ARG A 39 5.13 14.00 -1.07
N LEU A 40 4.37 14.39 -2.09
CA LEU A 40 3.43 13.48 -2.71
C LEU A 40 4.17 12.76 -3.83
N SER A 41 4.50 11.50 -3.60
CA SER A 41 5.31 10.71 -4.53
C SER A 41 4.47 10.12 -5.65
N ALA A 42 3.19 9.87 -5.40
CA ALA A 42 2.26 9.41 -6.43
C ALA A 42 0.88 9.93 -6.10
N ASP A 43 0.13 10.34 -7.12
CA ASP A 43 -1.18 10.93 -6.96
C ASP A 43 -2.17 10.12 -7.78
N ARG A 44 -3.04 9.37 -7.11
CA ARG A 44 -4.07 8.53 -7.72
C ARG A 44 -3.52 7.68 -8.86
N ALA A 45 -2.35 7.14 -8.65
CA ALA A 45 -1.68 6.36 -9.66
C ALA A 45 -2.27 4.94 -9.67
N PRO A 46 -2.54 4.38 -10.86
CA PRO A 46 -2.97 2.99 -10.93
C PRO A 46 -1.89 2.08 -10.38
N ILE A 47 -2.28 1.17 -9.50
CA ILE A 47 -1.34 0.29 -8.84
C ILE A 47 -1.49 -1.12 -9.40
N HIS A 48 -0.37 -1.76 -9.71
CA HIS A 48 -0.35 -3.06 -10.34
C HIS A 48 0.15 -4.19 -9.45
N GLY A 49 0.83 -3.86 -8.38
CA GLY A 49 1.30 -4.89 -7.49
C GLY A 49 2.13 -4.32 -6.36
N LEU A 50 2.37 -5.17 -5.38
CA LEU A 50 3.12 -4.83 -4.19
C LEU A 50 3.96 -6.04 -3.84
N TYR A 51 5.27 -5.87 -3.71
CA TYR A 51 6.18 -6.99 -3.51
C TYR A 51 7.22 -6.67 -2.46
N TYR A 52 7.56 -7.67 -1.66
CA TYR A 52 8.67 -7.56 -0.73
C TYR A 52 9.75 -8.55 -1.16
N ASP A 53 10.93 -8.03 -1.39
CA ASP A 53 12.11 -8.83 -1.74
C ASP A 53 13.01 -8.88 -0.52
N SER A 54 12.98 -10.00 0.20
CA SER A 54 13.75 -10.12 1.44
C SER A 54 15.24 -10.16 1.21
N SER A 55 15.68 -10.65 0.06
CA SER A 55 17.11 -10.72 -0.23
C SER A 55 17.71 -9.35 -0.47
N ARG A 56 16.93 -8.41 -0.94
CA ARG A 56 17.39 -7.05 -1.19
C ARG A 56 16.86 -6.08 -0.15
N ASP A 57 16.04 -6.56 0.78
CA ASP A 57 15.39 -5.76 1.82
C ASP A 57 14.70 -4.56 1.20
N LEU A 58 13.75 -4.84 0.32
CA LEU A 58 13.15 -3.84 -0.54
C LEU A 58 11.67 -4.12 -0.73
N ILE A 59 10.85 -3.08 -0.55
CA ILE A 59 9.44 -3.14 -0.92
C ILE A 59 9.28 -2.38 -2.21
N GLU A 60 8.61 -2.99 -3.19
CA GLU A 60 8.33 -2.35 -4.47
C GLU A 60 6.83 -2.22 -4.66
N ILE A 61 6.39 -1.02 -5.00
CA ILE A 61 5.01 -0.74 -5.35
C ILE A 61 5.00 -0.43 -6.84
N TRP A 62 4.42 -1.34 -7.62
CA TRP A 62 4.45 -1.22 -9.06
C TRP A 62 3.30 -0.36 -9.54
N LEU A 63 3.64 0.71 -10.25
CA LEU A 63 2.68 1.63 -10.84
C LEU A 63 2.73 1.46 -12.36
N THR A 64 1.91 2.21 -13.08
CA THR A 64 1.80 2.03 -14.53
C THR A 64 3.14 2.19 -15.25
N ASP A 65 3.86 3.26 -14.95
CA ASP A 65 5.08 3.58 -15.68
C ASP A 65 6.35 3.42 -14.87
N THR A 66 6.23 3.10 -13.59
CA THR A 66 7.39 3.10 -12.71
C THR A 66 7.12 2.23 -11.51
N ALA A 67 8.12 2.07 -10.67
CA ALA A 67 7.96 1.41 -9.39
C ALA A 67 8.45 2.34 -8.30
N HIS A 68 7.67 2.44 -7.23
CA HIS A 68 8.09 3.17 -6.04
C HIS A 68 8.79 2.18 -5.14
N ARG A 69 10.04 2.45 -4.80
CA ARG A 69 10.86 1.52 -4.02
C ARG A 69 11.14 2.07 -2.64
N ILE A 70 10.98 1.21 -1.66
CA ILE A 70 11.25 1.55 -0.26
C ILE A 70 12.36 0.64 0.20
N HIS A 71 13.55 1.21 0.39
CA HIS A 71 14.73 0.45 0.79
C HIS A 71 14.80 0.31 2.29
N ARG A 72 15.17 -0.88 2.74
CA ARG A 72 15.36 -1.20 4.14
C ARG A 72 14.15 -0.84 4.99
N PRO A 73 12.98 -1.43 4.69
CA PRO A 73 11.80 -1.20 5.52
C PRO A 73 12.04 -1.74 6.93
N ARG A 74 11.51 -1.05 7.93
CA ARG A 74 11.69 -1.41 9.33
C ARG A 74 10.36 -1.75 9.98
N GLU A 75 9.30 -1.05 9.63
CA GLU A 75 7.99 -1.25 10.23
C GLU A 75 6.93 -1.09 9.17
N ILE A 76 5.91 -1.92 9.27
CA ILE A 76 4.73 -1.80 8.41
C ILE A 76 3.50 -1.78 9.31
N TYR A 77 2.68 -0.75 9.13
CA TYR A 77 1.41 -0.62 9.81
C TYR A 77 0.29 -0.71 8.78
N VAL A 78 -0.75 -1.43 9.11
CA VAL A 78 -1.87 -1.66 8.21
C VAL A 78 -3.12 -1.11 8.85
N ASP A 79 -3.91 -0.38 8.08
CA ASP A 79 -5.21 0.10 8.51
C ASP A 79 -6.25 -0.55 7.61
N ASP A 80 -6.92 -1.57 8.12
CA ASP A 80 -7.94 -2.25 7.36
C ASP A 80 -9.26 -2.20 8.10
N LEU A 81 -10.32 -2.09 7.35
CA LEU A 81 -11.67 -2.13 7.88
C LEU A 81 -12.34 -3.41 7.42
N ALA A 82 -13.58 -3.60 7.86
CA ALA A 82 -14.36 -4.76 7.47
C ALA A 82 -14.48 -4.89 5.96
N HIS A 83 -14.37 -3.80 5.23
CA HIS A 83 -14.51 -3.80 3.78
C HIS A 83 -13.20 -4.03 3.04
N GLY A 84 -12.11 -4.14 3.76
CA GLY A 84 -10.82 -4.42 3.15
C GLY A 84 -9.76 -3.42 3.54
N LEU A 85 -8.65 -3.51 2.84
CA LEU A 85 -7.48 -2.69 3.12
C LEU A 85 -7.70 -1.26 2.65
N LEU A 86 -7.47 -0.30 3.53
CA LEU A 86 -7.60 1.12 3.21
C LEU A 86 -6.28 1.77 2.94
N ASN A 87 -5.30 1.52 3.79
CA ASN A 87 -3.99 2.12 3.64
C ASN A 87 -2.98 1.33 4.45
N PHE A 88 -1.73 1.55 4.14
CA PHE A 88 -0.65 1.01 4.95
C PHE A 88 0.51 2.00 4.94
N THR A 89 1.28 1.96 6.00
CA THR A 89 2.41 2.86 6.19
C THR A 89 3.66 2.01 6.37
N VAL A 90 4.71 2.37 5.65
CA VAL A 90 6.01 1.74 5.79
C VAL A 90 6.97 2.77 6.34
N ILE A 91 7.68 2.41 7.41
CA ILE A 91 8.73 3.26 7.98
C ILE A 91 10.05 2.59 7.64
N ASP A 92 10.93 3.32 6.99
CA ASP A 92 12.21 2.74 6.57
C ASP A 92 13.30 2.99 7.61
N ALA A 93 14.49 2.48 7.32
CA ALA A 93 15.61 2.53 8.26
C ALA A 93 16.08 3.96 8.56
N GLU A 94 15.73 4.90 7.70
CA GLU A 94 16.12 6.29 7.88
C GLU A 94 15.03 7.12 8.54
N GLY A 95 13.94 6.48 8.92
CA GLY A 95 12.85 7.16 9.59
C GLY A 95 11.83 7.80 8.68
N ALA A 96 11.97 7.64 7.37
CA ALA A 96 10.99 8.16 6.45
C ALA A 96 9.73 7.31 6.48
N ARG A 97 8.58 7.97 6.40
CA ARG A 97 7.28 7.29 6.38
C ARG A 97 6.73 7.35 4.98
N GLN A 98 6.33 6.18 4.47
CA GLN A 98 5.68 6.09 3.18
C GLN A 98 4.25 5.66 3.46
N ILE A 99 3.30 6.53 3.16
CA ILE A 99 1.89 6.27 3.44
C ILE A 99 1.20 5.99 2.12
N ILE A 100 0.70 4.78 1.97
CA ILE A 100 0.02 4.36 0.75
C ILE A 100 -1.47 4.32 1.02
N VAL A 101 -2.20 5.23 0.39
CA VAL A 101 -3.65 5.36 0.57
C VAL A 101 -4.33 4.82 -0.68
N LEU A 102 -5.14 3.79 -0.51
CA LEU A 102 -5.82 3.15 -1.62
C LEU A 102 -7.16 3.82 -1.88
N HIS A 103 -7.40 4.14 -3.13
CA HIS A 103 -8.67 4.70 -3.56
C HIS A 103 -9.47 3.63 -4.28
N GLU A 104 -10.72 3.47 -3.92
CA GLU A 104 -11.59 2.54 -4.60
C GLU A 104 -12.06 3.18 -5.90
N PRO A 105 -11.98 2.45 -6.98
CA PRO A 105 -12.59 2.96 -8.18
C PRO A 105 -14.05 2.83 -7.91
N LEU A 106 -14.70 3.81 -7.75
CA LEU A 106 -16.03 3.82 -7.65
C LEU A 106 -16.66 2.78 -7.04
N MET A 107 -16.92 2.71 -6.37
CA MET A 107 -17.51 1.87 -5.73
C MET A 107 -18.45 1.22 -6.18
N LEU A 108 -18.33 0.88 -6.72
CA LEU A 108 -18.96 0.31 -7.13
C LEU A 108 -19.66 -0.31 -6.58
N ALA A 109 -20.05 -0.15 -6.47
CA ALA A 109 -20.55 -0.48 -5.99
C ALA A 109 -21.01 -1.35 -5.74
N ALA A 110 -21.22 -1.35 -5.83
CA ALA A 110 -21.50 -2.02 -5.41
C ALA A 110 -21.98 -2.72 -5.41
N PRO A 111 -22.14 -2.84 -5.61
CA PRO A 111 -22.50 -3.57 -5.61
C PRO A 111 -23.04 -4.18 -5.71
N GLN A 112 -22.94 -4.11 -6.23
CA GLN A 112 -23.41 -4.62 -6.20
C GLN A 112 -23.70 -5.30 -6.00
N VAL A 113 -23.96 -5.19 -6.30
CA VAL A 113 -24.32 -5.76 -6.07
C VAL A 113 -24.77 -6.31 -6.02
N GLY A 114 -24.90 -6.16 -6.27
CA GLY A 114 -25.41 -6.60 -6.29
C GLY A 114 -25.71 -7.05 -6.48
N ASN A 115 -25.81 -6.93 -6.83
CA ASN A 115 -26.15 -7.16 -7.06
C ASN A 115 -26.30 -7.79 -7.26
N SER A 116 -26.40 -7.68 -7.53
CA SER A 116 -26.63 -8.10 -7.77
C SER A 116 -26.93 -8.64 -8.05
N ALA A 117 -27.21 -8.57 -8.41
CA ALA A 117 -27.52 -8.92 -8.60
C ALA A 117 -27.56 -9.31 -8.93
N PHE A 118 -27.44 -9.26 -9.24
CA PHE A 118 -27.44 -9.55 -9.36
C PHE A 118 -27.61 -9.98 -9.41
#